data_0116aecf416ab09ae17e10ddc48cd640
#
_entry.id   0116aecf416ab09ae17e10ddc48cd640
#
_cell.length_a   1.000
_cell.length_b   1.000
_cell.length_c   1.000
_cell.angle_alpha   90.00
_cell.angle_beta   90.00
_cell.angle_gamma   90.00
#
_symmetry.space_group_name_H-M   'P 1'
#
loop_
_entity.id
_entity.type
_entity.pdbx_description
1 polymer ?
#
loop_
_entity_poly.entity_id
_entity_poly.type
_entity_poly.pdbx_seq_one_letter_code
_entity_poly.pdbx_strand_id
1 'polypeptide(L)'
;MSAKKATQKSEGFTDEERAAMKERAKELKAEARANKKKAEGESDLLAKIAEMQGPDRAIAKRLHQIIKASAPGLSPKTWYGMPAYAKDGKVVCFFQSAQKFNTRYATFSFSDEANLDEGAMWPTSFALKELTATEEAKISALVKRAVS
;
A
#
# COMPACT_ATOMS: atom_id res chain seq x y z
N MET A 1 -3.51 -41.16 -20.55
CA MET A 1 -3.83 -41.00 -20.09
C MET A 1 -3.98 -40.85 -19.53
N SER A 2 -4.10 -40.81 -20.28
CA SER A 2 -4.38 -40.67 -19.85
C SER A 2 -4.59 -40.39 -19.60
N ALA A 3 -4.87 -40.29 -19.99
CA ALA A 3 -5.28 -40.12 -19.57
C ALA A 3 -5.51 -39.99 -19.44
N LYS A 4 -5.82 -40.01 -19.60
CA LYS A 4 -6.20 -40.01 -19.35
C LYS A 4 -6.37 -39.81 -18.60
N LYS A 5 -6.48 -39.89 -18.77
CA LYS A 5 -6.70 -39.91 -18.13
C LYS A 5 -6.87 -39.49 -17.25
N ALA A 6 -6.88 -39.60 -17.37
CA ALA A 6 -7.12 -39.28 -16.54
C ALA A 6 -7.17 -38.92 -16.06
N THR A 7 -7.51 -39.05 -16.30
CA THR A 7 -7.81 -38.80 -15.93
C THR A 7 -8.10 -38.44 -15.81
N GLN A 8 -8.52 -38.73 -15.91
CA GLN A 8 -9.04 -38.52 -16.06
C GLN A 8 -9.56 -37.95 -15.84
N LYS A 9 -9.87 -37.67 -15.71
CA LYS A 9 -10.25 -37.35 -15.96
C LYS A 9 -10.51 -36.49 -16.17
N SER A 10 -9.90 -35.87 -15.41
CA SER A 10 -10.30 -35.24 -16.12
C SER A 10 -10.23 -35.47 -17.42
N GLU A 11 -10.63 -36.07 -17.60
CA GLU A 11 -10.86 -36.59 -18.86
C GLU A 11 -11.33 -35.55 -19.82
N GLY A 12 -10.90 -35.63 -21.07
CA GLY A 12 -11.23 -34.64 -22.08
C GLY A 12 -10.33 -33.44 -22.12
N PHE A 13 -9.43 -33.30 -21.14
CA PHE A 13 -8.46 -32.21 -21.16
C PHE A 13 -7.15 -32.67 -21.79
N THR A 14 -6.56 -31.81 -22.62
CA THR A 14 -5.23 -32.04 -23.17
C THR A 14 -4.16 -31.79 -22.10
N ASP A 15 -2.94 -32.20 -22.37
CA ASP A 15 -1.82 -31.92 -21.45
C ASP A 15 -1.59 -30.42 -21.32
N GLU A 16 -1.73 -29.67 -22.43
CA GLU A 16 -1.61 -28.23 -22.44
C GLU A 16 -2.69 -27.58 -21.59
N GLU A 17 -3.91 -28.08 -21.66
CA GLU A 17 -5.02 -27.57 -20.86
C GLU A 17 -4.80 -27.82 -19.38
N ARG A 18 -4.31 -29.00 -19.00
CA ARG A 18 -3.99 -29.32 -17.63
C ARG A 18 -2.87 -28.43 -17.07
N ALA A 19 -1.83 -28.21 -17.89
CA ALA A 19 -0.74 -27.34 -17.51
C ALA A 19 -1.24 -25.92 -17.26
N ALA A 20 -2.14 -25.41 -18.11
CA ALA A 20 -2.74 -24.09 -17.96
C ALA A 20 -3.57 -23.99 -16.69
N MET A 21 -4.34 -25.04 -16.37
CA MET A 21 -5.12 -25.08 -15.13
C MET A 21 -4.24 -25.08 -13.88
N LYS A 22 -3.13 -25.81 -13.91
CA LYS A 22 -2.15 -25.81 -12.82
C LYS A 22 -1.53 -24.44 -12.63
N GLU A 23 -1.18 -23.80 -13.73
CA GLU A 23 -0.59 -22.46 -13.70
C GLU A 23 -1.58 -21.45 -13.09
N ARG A 24 -2.85 -21.51 -13.51
CA ARG A 24 -3.88 -20.63 -12.96
C ARG A 24 -4.12 -20.90 -11.47
N ALA A 25 -4.06 -22.16 -11.06
CA ALA A 25 -4.20 -22.48 -9.62
C ALA A 25 -3.09 -21.85 -8.79
N LYS A 26 -1.84 -21.87 -9.31
CA LYS A 26 -0.71 -21.21 -8.65
C LYS A 26 -0.92 -19.69 -8.57
N GLU A 27 -1.38 -19.09 -9.67
CA GLU A 27 -1.67 -17.66 -9.71
C GLU A 27 -2.70 -17.27 -8.67
N LEU A 28 -3.80 -18.03 -8.58
CA LEU A 28 -4.85 -17.76 -7.62
C LEU A 28 -4.36 -17.87 -6.19
N LYS A 29 -3.51 -18.85 -5.88
CA LYS A 29 -2.91 -18.99 -4.55
C LYS A 29 -2.00 -17.81 -4.22
N ALA A 30 -1.20 -17.38 -5.20
CA ALA A 30 -0.32 -16.23 -5.02
C ALA A 30 -1.11 -14.95 -4.76
N GLU A 31 -2.20 -14.75 -5.51
CA GLU A 31 -3.09 -13.60 -5.31
C GLU A 31 -3.73 -13.63 -3.92
N ALA A 32 -4.19 -14.80 -3.48
CA ALA A 32 -4.81 -14.95 -2.15
C ALA A 32 -3.82 -14.62 -1.04
N ARG A 33 -2.58 -15.07 -1.16
CA ARG A 33 -1.53 -14.76 -0.18
C ARG A 33 -1.20 -13.28 -0.15
N ALA A 34 -1.09 -12.65 -1.33
CA ALA A 34 -0.81 -11.23 -1.43
C ALA A 34 -1.94 -10.40 -0.81
N ASN A 35 -3.20 -10.76 -1.09
CA ASN A 35 -4.36 -10.07 -0.54
C ASN A 35 -4.43 -10.24 0.98
N LYS A 36 -4.15 -11.43 1.49
CA LYS A 36 -4.12 -11.66 2.93
C LYS A 36 -3.04 -10.83 3.61
N LYS A 37 -1.86 -10.79 3.01
CA LYS A 37 -0.73 -10.01 3.53
C LYS A 37 -1.06 -8.52 3.54
N LYS A 38 -1.72 -8.03 2.49
CA LYS A 38 -2.14 -6.64 2.40
C LYS A 38 -3.16 -6.30 3.49
N ALA A 39 -4.13 -7.18 3.73
CA ALA A 39 -5.14 -6.99 4.77
C ALA A 39 -4.52 -6.99 6.16
N GLU A 40 -3.54 -7.87 6.41
CA GLU A 40 -2.81 -7.90 7.68
C GLU A 40 -2.01 -6.61 7.87
N GLY A 41 -1.37 -6.13 6.81
CA GLY A 41 -0.63 -4.86 6.85
C GLY A 41 -1.54 -3.69 7.16
N GLU A 42 -2.72 -3.64 6.57
CA GLU A 42 -3.70 -2.59 6.85
C GLU A 42 -4.18 -2.66 8.30
N SER A 43 -4.44 -3.85 8.81
CA SER A 43 -4.83 -4.06 10.20
C SER A 43 -3.76 -3.55 11.17
N ASP A 44 -2.48 -3.86 10.89
CA ASP A 44 -1.36 -3.40 11.70
C ASP A 44 -1.24 -1.87 11.66
N LEU A 45 -1.40 -1.28 10.49
CA LEU A 45 -1.34 0.17 10.30
C LEU A 45 -2.46 0.86 11.09
N LEU A 46 -3.68 0.33 11.01
CA LEU A 46 -4.82 0.89 11.72
C LEU A 46 -4.63 0.80 13.24
N ALA A 47 -4.01 -0.28 13.72
CA ALA A 47 -3.69 -0.42 15.14
C ALA A 47 -2.69 0.66 15.58
N LYS A 48 -1.70 0.97 14.76
CA LYS A 48 -0.76 2.05 15.07
C LYS A 48 -1.43 3.41 15.10
N ILE A 49 -2.33 3.66 14.15
CA ILE A 49 -3.10 4.92 14.16
C ILE A 49 -3.95 5.02 15.42
N ALA A 50 -4.56 3.91 15.86
CA ALA A 50 -5.38 3.89 17.06
C ALA A 50 -4.59 4.23 18.34
N GLU A 51 -3.28 3.97 18.35
CA GLU A 51 -2.40 4.33 19.46
C GLU A 51 -2.08 5.81 19.52
N MET A 52 -2.26 6.53 18.42
CA MET A 52 -1.98 7.96 18.36
C MET A 52 -3.05 8.74 19.10
N GLN A 53 -2.75 9.98 19.47
CA GLN A 53 -3.67 10.84 20.18
C GLN A 53 -3.83 12.19 19.49
N GLY A 54 -4.98 12.82 19.73
CA GLY A 54 -5.25 14.19 19.29
C GLY A 54 -5.09 14.38 17.78
N PRO A 55 -4.41 15.48 17.39
CA PRO A 55 -4.27 15.82 15.97
C PRO A 55 -3.58 14.74 15.14
N ASP A 56 -2.59 14.06 15.72
CA ASP A 56 -1.86 13.01 15.00
C ASP A 56 -2.78 11.91 14.53
N ARG A 57 -3.68 11.46 15.40
CA ARG A 57 -4.63 10.40 15.04
C ARG A 57 -5.58 10.87 13.95
N ALA A 58 -6.12 12.07 14.09
CA ALA A 58 -7.06 12.61 13.10
C ALA A 58 -6.42 12.73 11.72
N ILE A 59 -5.17 13.24 11.67
CA ILE A 59 -4.43 13.39 10.43
C ILE A 59 -4.15 12.01 9.83
N ALA A 60 -3.65 11.07 10.63
CA ALA A 60 -3.29 9.74 10.16
C ALA A 60 -4.49 8.98 9.60
N LYS A 61 -5.64 9.07 10.28
CA LYS A 61 -6.87 8.43 9.82
C LYS A 61 -7.31 8.99 8.47
N ARG A 62 -7.27 10.31 8.34
CA ARG A 62 -7.71 10.94 7.10
C ARG A 62 -6.72 10.66 5.96
N LEU A 63 -5.42 10.71 6.24
CA LEU A 63 -4.39 10.33 5.27
C LEU A 63 -4.62 8.92 4.73
N HIS A 64 -4.95 7.99 5.60
CA HIS A 64 -5.19 6.61 5.19
C HIS A 64 -6.32 6.54 4.16
N GLN A 65 -7.42 7.26 4.42
CA GLN A 65 -8.55 7.30 3.49
C GLN A 65 -8.15 7.91 2.15
N ILE A 66 -7.39 9.01 2.18
CA ILE A 66 -6.95 9.70 0.97
C ILE A 66 -6.04 8.81 0.14
N ILE A 67 -5.05 8.19 0.77
CA ILE A 67 -4.09 7.35 0.06
C ILE A 67 -4.76 6.12 -0.52
N LYS A 68 -5.66 5.50 0.24
CA LYS A 68 -6.39 4.33 -0.21
C LYS A 68 -7.25 4.64 -1.44
N ALA A 69 -7.86 5.82 -1.47
CA ALA A 69 -8.66 6.26 -2.61
C ALA A 69 -7.81 6.69 -3.80
N SER A 70 -6.68 7.36 -3.54
CA SER A 70 -5.84 7.93 -4.60
C SER A 70 -4.91 6.92 -5.24
N ALA A 71 -4.44 5.93 -4.48
CA ALA A 71 -3.50 4.91 -4.96
C ALA A 71 -3.83 3.57 -4.33
N PRO A 72 -4.93 2.93 -4.76
CA PRO A 72 -5.38 1.66 -4.16
C PRO A 72 -4.39 0.51 -4.37
N GLY A 73 -3.43 0.66 -5.28
CA GLY A 73 -2.38 -0.33 -5.50
C GLY A 73 -1.29 -0.34 -4.43
N LEU A 74 -1.22 0.70 -3.59
CA LEU A 74 -0.26 0.71 -2.50
C LEU A 74 -0.71 -0.22 -1.38
N SER A 75 0.25 -0.91 -0.76
CA SER A 75 0.00 -1.82 0.34
C SER A 75 0.30 -1.13 1.67
N PRO A 76 -0.72 -0.97 2.54
CA PRO A 76 -0.49 -0.41 3.87
C PRO A 76 0.38 -1.34 4.71
N LYS A 77 1.25 -0.76 5.53
CA LYS A 77 2.07 -1.53 6.47
C LYS A 77 2.58 -0.61 7.57
N THR A 78 3.19 -1.19 8.60
CA THR A 78 3.94 -0.42 9.58
C THR A 78 5.43 -0.49 9.20
N TRP A 79 6.13 0.63 9.42
CA TRP A 79 7.55 0.75 9.09
C TRP A 79 8.20 1.59 10.18
N TYR A 80 9.06 0.98 10.97
CA TYR A 80 9.62 1.62 12.18
C TYR A 80 8.54 2.24 13.06
N GLY A 81 7.40 1.54 13.16
CA GLY A 81 6.26 2.01 13.96
C GLY A 81 5.44 3.12 13.34
N MET A 82 5.71 3.47 12.09
CA MET A 82 4.97 4.50 11.37
C MET A 82 4.01 3.88 10.35
N PRO A 83 2.84 4.50 10.13
CA PRO A 83 2.01 4.13 8.99
C PRO A 83 2.76 4.38 7.69
N ALA A 84 2.84 3.38 6.84
CA ALA A 84 3.58 3.45 5.59
C ALA A 84 2.81 2.74 4.48
N TYR A 85 3.13 3.11 3.24
CA TYR A 85 2.45 2.59 2.06
C TYR A 85 3.50 2.16 1.05
N ALA A 86 3.43 0.90 0.64
CA ALA A 86 4.49 0.28 -0.16
C ALA A 86 3.99 -0.19 -1.51
N LYS A 87 4.90 -0.25 -2.48
CA LYS A 87 4.67 -0.83 -3.79
C LYS A 87 5.76 -1.86 -4.01
N ASP A 88 5.36 -3.10 -4.31
CA ASP A 88 6.29 -4.21 -4.53
C ASP A 88 7.30 -4.36 -3.37
N GLY A 89 6.79 -4.21 -2.15
CA GLY A 89 7.58 -4.37 -0.94
C GLY A 89 8.43 -3.17 -0.54
N LYS A 90 8.43 -2.11 -1.34
CA LYS A 90 9.24 -0.91 -1.08
C LYS A 90 8.36 0.25 -0.65
N VAL A 91 8.70 0.89 0.47
CA VAL A 91 7.93 2.01 0.99
C VAL A 91 8.00 3.19 0.03
N VAL A 92 6.83 3.72 -0.34
CA VAL A 92 6.70 4.88 -1.22
C VAL A 92 6.48 6.16 -0.40
N CYS A 93 5.62 6.08 0.62
CA CYS A 93 5.34 7.22 1.49
C CYS A 93 5.00 6.75 2.89
N PHE A 94 5.13 7.65 3.86
CA PHE A 94 4.90 7.32 5.27
C PHE A 94 4.55 8.56 6.08
N PHE A 95 3.89 8.31 7.22
CA PHE A 95 3.47 9.37 8.14
C PHE A 95 4.22 9.26 9.46
N GLN A 96 4.82 10.37 9.89
CA GLN A 96 5.54 10.48 11.15
C GLN A 96 4.76 11.37 12.10
N SER A 97 4.26 10.80 13.22
CA SER A 97 3.49 11.56 14.20
C SER A 97 4.39 12.52 14.98
N ALA A 98 3.85 13.67 15.33
CA ALA A 98 4.59 14.68 16.08
C ALA A 98 4.89 14.19 17.50
N GLN A 99 3.91 13.60 18.15
CA GLN A 99 4.05 13.19 19.55
C GLN A 99 5.08 12.08 19.73
N LYS A 100 5.00 11.05 18.89
CA LYS A 100 5.90 9.89 19.00
C LYS A 100 7.36 10.28 18.82
N PHE A 101 7.63 11.19 17.89
CA PHE A 101 8.99 11.58 17.54
C PHE A 101 9.41 12.88 18.19
N ASN A 102 8.55 13.43 19.05
CA ASN A 102 8.82 14.66 19.82
C ASN A 102 9.23 15.83 18.90
N THR A 103 8.43 16.03 17.85
CA THR A 103 8.64 17.12 16.90
C THR A 103 7.50 18.13 17.02
N ARG A 104 7.73 19.33 16.47
CA ARG A 104 6.78 20.44 16.57
C ARG A 104 5.53 20.22 15.70
N TYR A 105 5.66 19.41 14.64
CA TYR A 105 4.57 19.09 13.73
C TYR A 105 4.77 17.68 13.18
N ALA A 106 3.69 17.07 12.72
CA ALA A 106 3.76 15.79 12.02
C ALA A 106 4.32 15.99 10.62
N THR A 107 4.87 14.94 10.02
CA THR A 107 5.36 15.01 8.65
C THR A 107 4.78 13.88 7.81
N PHE A 108 4.54 14.19 6.54
CA PHE A 108 4.21 13.19 5.54
C PHE A 108 5.33 13.23 4.51
N SER A 109 5.98 12.09 4.28
CA SER A 109 7.20 12.03 3.49
C SER A 109 7.12 10.97 2.41
N PHE A 110 7.85 11.21 1.32
CA PHE A 110 8.00 10.26 0.21
C PHE A 110 9.44 9.78 0.17
N SER A 111 9.62 8.50 -0.14
CA SER A 111 10.94 7.90 -0.34
C SER A 111 11.40 8.14 -1.79
N ASP A 112 12.60 7.65 -2.10
CA ASP A 112 13.12 7.72 -3.48
C ASP A 112 12.40 6.77 -4.44
N GLU A 113 11.49 5.93 -3.93
CA GLU A 113 10.63 5.10 -4.78
C GLU A 113 9.48 5.90 -5.39
N ALA A 114 9.22 7.10 -4.87
CA ALA A 114 8.13 7.94 -5.36
C ALA A 114 8.55 8.70 -6.63
N ASN A 115 7.71 8.67 -7.64
CA ASN A 115 8.00 9.35 -8.91
C ASN A 115 7.55 10.81 -8.84
N LEU A 116 8.30 11.61 -8.06
CA LEU A 116 8.02 13.05 -7.87
C LEU A 116 9.05 13.94 -8.52
N ASP A 117 9.96 13.36 -9.28
CA ASP A 117 11.09 14.08 -9.89
C ASP A 117 10.62 15.29 -10.70
N GLU A 118 11.28 16.43 -10.43
CA GLU A 118 10.95 17.67 -11.11
C GLU A 118 12.20 18.54 -11.14
N GLY A 119 12.83 18.63 -12.32
CA GLY A 119 14.10 19.34 -12.45
C GLY A 119 15.21 18.65 -11.67
N ALA A 120 16.09 19.44 -11.07
CA ALA A 120 17.22 18.93 -10.30
C ALA A 120 16.96 18.96 -8.78
N MET A 121 15.82 19.49 -8.36
CA MET A 121 15.46 19.58 -6.93
C MET A 121 13.95 19.63 -6.79
N TRP A 122 13.42 18.80 -5.89
CA TRP A 122 11.97 18.78 -5.58
C TRP A 122 11.76 18.38 -4.13
N PRO A 123 10.63 18.82 -3.51
CA PRO A 123 10.35 18.46 -2.12
C PRO A 123 9.85 17.01 -1.99
N THR A 124 10.24 16.35 -0.91
CA THR A 124 9.83 14.98 -0.62
C THR A 124 9.23 14.83 0.77
N SER A 125 9.32 15.87 1.63
CA SER A 125 8.79 15.80 2.99
C SER A 125 7.99 17.06 3.28
N PHE A 126 6.82 16.88 3.90
CA PHE A 126 5.86 17.96 4.12
C PHE A 126 5.43 18.00 5.57
N ALA A 127 5.47 19.18 6.18
CA ALA A 127 4.95 19.41 7.52
C ALA A 127 3.42 19.44 7.47
N LEU A 128 2.78 18.75 8.42
CA LEU A 128 1.32 18.72 8.51
C LEU A 128 0.88 19.15 9.89
N LYS A 129 0.11 20.26 9.97
CA LYS A 129 -0.52 20.69 11.20
C LYS A 129 -1.98 20.27 11.24
N GLU A 130 -2.64 20.27 10.11
CA GLU A 130 -4.02 19.78 9.97
C GLU A 130 -4.30 19.47 8.49
N LEU A 131 -5.40 18.79 8.22
CA LEU A 131 -5.83 18.49 6.86
C LEU A 131 -7.14 19.21 6.55
N THR A 132 -7.01 20.37 5.89
CA THR A 132 -8.17 21.04 5.31
C THR A 132 -8.34 20.53 3.87
N ALA A 133 -9.40 20.94 3.18
CA ALA A 133 -9.65 20.54 1.80
C ALA A 133 -8.46 20.84 0.90
N THR A 134 -7.74 21.93 1.16
CA THR A 134 -6.57 22.32 0.37
C THR A 134 -5.45 21.29 0.49
N GLU A 135 -5.09 20.88 1.72
CA GLU A 135 -4.04 19.89 1.94
C GLU A 135 -4.45 18.53 1.42
N GLU A 136 -5.72 18.15 1.58
CA GLU A 136 -6.22 16.87 1.07
C GLU A 136 -6.05 16.78 -0.44
N ALA A 137 -6.40 17.84 -1.16
CA ALA A 137 -6.26 17.87 -2.61
C ALA A 137 -4.79 17.79 -3.04
N LYS A 138 -3.89 18.49 -2.34
CA LYS A 138 -2.46 18.45 -2.62
C LYS A 138 -1.89 17.06 -2.40
N ILE A 139 -2.23 16.43 -1.31
CA ILE A 139 -1.74 15.09 -0.96
C ILE A 139 -2.26 14.07 -1.98
N SER A 140 -3.54 14.14 -2.34
CA SER A 140 -4.09 13.24 -3.34
C SER A 140 -3.33 13.35 -4.67
N ALA A 141 -3.05 14.57 -5.12
CA ALA A 141 -2.31 14.80 -6.35
C ALA A 141 -0.88 14.26 -6.26
N LEU A 142 -0.20 14.48 -5.13
CA LEU A 142 1.17 13.99 -4.92
C LEU A 142 1.23 12.47 -4.91
N VAL A 143 0.28 11.83 -4.22
CA VAL A 143 0.25 10.37 -4.13
C VAL A 143 -0.01 9.76 -5.51
N LYS A 144 -0.90 10.34 -6.29
CA LYS A 144 -1.17 9.86 -7.65
C LYS A 144 0.07 9.98 -8.53
N ARG A 145 0.80 11.09 -8.43
CA ARG A 145 2.05 11.27 -9.17
C ARG A 145 3.11 10.26 -8.73
N ALA A 146 3.21 10.05 -7.43
CA ALA A 146 4.24 9.21 -6.85
C ALA A 146 4.20 7.78 -7.37
N VAL A 147 3.01 7.28 -7.73
CA VAL A 147 2.81 5.90 -8.20
C VAL A 147 2.63 5.79 -9.71
N SER A 148 2.64 6.89 -10.42
CA SER A 148 2.42 6.88 -11.87
C SER A 148 3.65 6.46 -12.67
#